data_c22383aeaba0f474d53a74d261407c42
#
_entry.id   c22383aeaba0f474d53a74d261407c42
#
_cell.length_a   1.000
_cell.length_b   1.000
_cell.length_c   1.000
_cell.angle_alpha   90.00
_cell.angle_beta   90.00
_cell.angle_gamma   90.00
#
_symmetry.space_group_name_H-M   'P 1'
#
loop_
_entity.id
_entity.type
_entity.pdbx_description
1 polymer ?
#
loop_
_entity_poly.entity_id
_entity_poly.type
_entity_poly.pdbx_seq_one_letter_code
_entity_poly.pdbx_strand_id
1 'polypeptide(L)'
;MSTQRSSKKIYIYDNLLNFQVIISSLNKLAKSIYTNNRTLNSYINCNKLFRCNWYIKDYLLSTNDIPLIFDNFSVEYKNIIEDMRNKAHIKQAIFVFDFKSKKFIEKFDGVMIAEKELNIRHEKIKYSIINNIPLNNYIFSYHRLLDMDLTPK
;
A
#
# COMPACT_ATOMS: atom_id res chain seq x y z
N MET A 1 33.85 -8.20 -18.17
CA MET A 1 32.77 -7.30 -18.32
C MET A 1 32.06 -7.09 -17.00
N SER A 2 32.04 -5.93 -16.58
CA SER A 2 31.23 -5.70 -15.41
C SER A 2 29.78 -5.89 -15.82
N THR A 3 29.21 -6.84 -15.29
CA THR A 3 27.79 -6.95 -15.35
C THR A 3 27.21 -5.74 -14.70
N GLN A 4 26.79 -4.81 -15.50
CA GLN A 4 25.94 -3.80 -14.97
C GLN A 4 24.66 -4.49 -14.52
N ARG A 5 24.43 -4.49 -13.25
CA ARG A 5 23.12 -4.83 -12.75
C ARG A 5 22.16 -3.77 -13.23
N SER A 6 21.28 -4.14 -14.14
CA SER A 6 20.15 -3.28 -14.42
C SER A 6 19.39 -3.09 -13.12
N SER A 7 19.14 -1.87 -12.73
CA SER A 7 18.32 -1.57 -11.57
C SER A 7 16.94 -2.18 -11.77
N LYS A 8 16.43 -2.87 -10.76
CA LYS A 8 15.06 -3.37 -10.81
C LYS A 8 14.10 -2.20 -10.88
N LYS A 9 13.18 -2.27 -11.80
CA LYS A 9 12.09 -1.32 -11.84
C LYS A 9 11.17 -1.55 -10.64
N ILE A 10 10.72 -0.46 -10.05
CA ILE A 10 9.80 -0.48 -8.93
C ILE A 10 8.48 0.10 -9.40
N TYR A 11 7.41 -0.58 -9.06
CA TYR A 11 6.05 -0.19 -9.44
C TYR A 11 5.31 0.25 -8.18
N ILE A 12 4.78 1.47 -8.20
CA ILE A 12 4.02 2.02 -7.09
C ILE A 12 2.58 2.18 -7.51
N TYR A 13 1.68 1.65 -6.71
CA TYR A 13 0.23 1.71 -6.96
C TYR A 13 -0.43 2.44 -5.82
N ASP A 14 -1.43 3.27 -6.12
CA ASP A 14 -2.23 3.87 -5.07
C ASP A 14 -3.13 2.81 -4.42
N ASN A 15 -3.74 3.14 -3.27
CA ASN A 15 -4.50 2.16 -2.50
C ASN A 15 -5.76 1.64 -3.20
N LEU A 16 -6.24 2.33 -4.23
CA LEU A 16 -7.41 1.92 -5.02
C LEU A 16 -7.04 1.38 -6.40
N LEU A 17 -5.74 1.29 -6.70
CA LEU A 17 -5.22 0.87 -7.99
C LEU A 17 -5.73 1.74 -9.15
N ASN A 18 -5.90 3.04 -8.88
CA ASN A 18 -6.34 3.98 -9.91
C ASN A 18 -5.26 4.30 -10.92
N PHE A 19 -4.00 4.17 -10.51
CA PHE A 19 -2.85 4.42 -11.38
C PHE A 19 -1.61 3.74 -10.82
N GLN A 20 -0.58 3.63 -11.64
CA GLN A 20 0.71 3.08 -11.25
C GLN A 20 1.84 3.99 -11.73
N VAL A 21 2.94 4.00 -10.99
CA VAL A 21 4.14 4.77 -11.33
C VAL A 21 5.30 3.81 -11.44
N ILE A 22 6.11 3.95 -12.49
CA ILE A 22 7.34 3.17 -12.64
C ILE A 22 8.50 4.02 -12.18
N ILE A 23 9.29 3.50 -11.25
CA ILE A 23 10.51 4.14 -10.78
C ILE A 23 11.68 3.25 -11.17
N SER A 24 12.71 3.86 -11.73
CA SER A 24 13.83 3.12 -12.30
C SER A 24 14.75 2.47 -11.27
N SER A 25 14.70 2.92 -10.02
CA SER A 25 15.67 2.47 -9.02
C SER A 25 15.09 2.52 -7.61
N LEU A 26 15.29 1.42 -6.89
CA LEU A 26 14.92 1.35 -5.47
C LEU A 26 15.71 2.38 -4.65
N ASN A 27 16.99 2.54 -4.97
CA ASN A 27 17.85 3.51 -4.27
C ASN A 27 17.34 4.94 -4.44
N LYS A 28 16.92 5.31 -5.65
CA LYS A 28 16.36 6.64 -5.90
C LYS A 28 15.08 6.86 -5.08
N LEU A 29 14.22 5.88 -5.07
CA LEU A 29 12.98 5.99 -4.29
C LEU A 29 13.30 6.16 -2.81
N ALA A 30 14.17 5.32 -2.25
CA ALA A 30 14.53 5.37 -0.84
C ALA A 30 15.05 6.74 -0.44
N LYS A 31 15.94 7.31 -1.24
CA LYS A 31 16.48 8.66 -0.99
C LYS A 31 15.41 9.74 -1.08
N SER A 32 14.52 9.61 -2.07
CA SER A 32 13.48 10.61 -2.30
C SER A 32 12.46 10.69 -1.17
N ILE A 33 12.21 9.60 -0.48
CA ILE A 33 11.17 9.53 0.55
C ILE A 33 11.73 9.29 1.95
N TYR A 34 13.04 9.49 2.12
CA TYR A 34 13.72 9.41 3.42
C TYR A 34 13.54 8.06 4.13
N THR A 35 13.82 6.99 3.39
CA THR A 35 13.81 5.64 3.96
C THR A 35 15.02 4.87 3.43
N ASN A 36 15.09 3.57 3.69
CA ASN A 36 16.18 2.72 3.23
C ASN A 36 15.65 1.52 2.43
N ASN A 37 16.56 0.86 1.71
CA ASN A 37 16.19 -0.26 0.85
C ASN A 37 15.60 -1.44 1.62
N ARG A 38 16.08 -1.68 2.83
CA ARG A 38 15.57 -2.77 3.67
C ARG A 38 14.08 -2.58 3.97
N THR A 39 13.70 -1.36 4.34
CA THR A 39 12.30 -1.03 4.63
C THR A 39 11.45 -1.23 3.37
N LEU A 40 11.89 -0.69 2.22
CA LEU A 40 11.14 -0.83 0.98
C LEU A 40 11.01 -2.29 0.57
N ASN A 41 12.07 -3.10 0.70
CA ASN A 41 12.00 -4.52 0.37
C ASN A 41 10.99 -5.26 1.23
N SER A 42 10.83 -4.90 2.48
CA SER A 42 9.83 -5.54 3.33
C SER A 42 8.41 -5.27 2.83
N TYR A 43 8.15 -4.10 2.26
CA TYR A 43 6.84 -3.79 1.67
C TYR A 43 6.65 -4.42 0.30
N ILE A 44 7.71 -4.58 -0.48
CA ILE A 44 7.64 -5.28 -1.76
C ILE A 44 7.20 -6.73 -1.57
N ASN A 45 7.68 -7.37 -0.50
CA ASN A 45 7.44 -8.78 -0.23
C ASN A 45 6.14 -9.04 0.55
N CYS A 46 5.33 -8.03 0.80
CA CYS A 46 4.06 -8.21 1.49
C CYS A 46 3.00 -7.33 0.84
N ASN A 47 1.74 -7.52 1.25
CA ASN A 47 0.62 -6.79 0.67
C ASN A 47 0.15 -5.63 1.54
N LYS A 48 1.03 -5.13 2.41
CA LYS A 48 0.73 -3.98 3.26
C LYS A 48 0.95 -2.69 2.49
N LEU A 49 0.17 -1.68 2.84
CA LEU A 49 0.34 -0.35 2.28
C LEU A 49 1.54 0.35 2.93
N PHE A 50 2.37 0.97 2.11
CA PHE A 50 3.43 1.82 2.58
C PHE A 50 2.85 3.21 2.85
N ARG A 51 3.08 3.71 4.06
CA ARG A 51 2.64 5.04 4.50
C ARG A 51 1.18 5.31 4.15
N CYS A 52 0.34 4.33 4.43
CA CYS A 52 -1.13 4.37 4.36
C CYS A 52 -1.76 4.38 2.96
N ASN A 53 -1.01 4.68 1.90
CA ASN A 53 -1.61 4.87 0.58
C ASN A 53 -1.04 4.05 -0.56
N TRP A 54 0.13 3.44 -0.38
CA TRP A 54 0.91 2.99 -1.52
C TRP A 54 1.30 1.52 -1.43
N TYR A 55 1.02 0.77 -2.51
CA TYR A 55 1.61 -0.57 -2.69
C TYR A 55 2.92 -0.41 -3.44
N ILE A 56 3.97 -1.06 -2.97
CA ILE A 56 5.28 -1.04 -3.61
C ILE A 56 5.61 -2.46 -4.06
N LYS A 57 5.83 -2.64 -5.36
CA LYS A 57 6.09 -3.94 -5.95
C LYS A 57 7.25 -3.87 -6.92
N ASP A 58 7.89 -5.02 -7.15
CA ASP A 58 8.93 -5.16 -8.16
C ASP A 58 8.44 -5.96 -9.38
N TYR A 59 7.13 -6.11 -9.51
CA TYR A 59 6.48 -6.77 -10.63
C TYR A 59 5.16 -6.08 -10.94
N LEU A 60 4.66 -6.30 -12.17
CA LEU A 60 3.35 -5.77 -12.56
C LEU A 60 2.23 -6.63 -11.98
N LEU A 61 1.21 -5.97 -11.43
CA LEU A 61 0.04 -6.65 -10.92
C LEU A 61 -0.82 -7.18 -12.06
N SER A 62 -1.48 -8.30 -11.85
CA SER A 62 -2.35 -8.94 -12.86
C SER A 62 -3.79 -8.43 -12.83
N THR A 63 -4.09 -7.50 -11.95
CA THR A 63 -5.42 -6.88 -11.92
C THR A 63 -5.62 -5.96 -13.12
N ASN A 64 -6.83 -5.50 -13.33
CA ASN A 64 -7.27 -4.69 -14.49
C ASN A 64 -6.23 -3.69 -15.00
N ASP A 65 -6.41 -3.24 -16.24
CA ASP A 65 -5.56 -2.22 -16.86
C ASP A 65 -5.50 -0.99 -15.96
N ILE A 66 -4.32 -0.73 -15.39
CA ILE A 66 -4.12 0.37 -14.47
C ILE A 66 -3.39 1.49 -15.23
N PRO A 67 -3.94 2.72 -15.28
CA PRO A 67 -3.26 3.82 -15.95
C PRO A 67 -1.84 4.02 -15.44
N LEU A 68 -0.92 4.28 -16.34
CA LEU A 68 0.51 4.35 -16.06
C LEU A 68 1.01 5.79 -16.13
N ILE A 69 1.79 6.18 -15.12
CA ILE A 69 2.45 7.47 -15.08
C ILE A 69 3.95 7.23 -15.30
N PHE A 70 4.48 7.72 -16.41
CA PHE A 70 5.90 7.52 -16.76
C PHE A 70 6.80 8.69 -16.42
N ASP A 71 6.25 9.90 -16.39
CA ASP A 71 7.04 11.09 -16.32
C ASP A 71 7.43 11.43 -14.88
N ASN A 72 8.73 11.24 -14.58
CA ASN A 72 9.27 11.54 -13.25
C ASN A 72 9.19 13.02 -12.88
N PHE A 73 8.92 13.88 -13.85
CA PHE A 73 8.83 15.31 -13.63
C PHE A 73 7.37 15.81 -13.63
N SER A 74 6.42 14.90 -13.80
CA SER A 74 5.01 15.28 -13.79
C SER A 74 4.57 15.73 -12.40
N VAL A 75 3.49 16.52 -12.37
CA VAL A 75 2.89 16.97 -11.10
C VAL A 75 2.43 15.78 -10.28
N GLU A 76 1.85 14.79 -10.92
CA GLU A 76 1.36 13.57 -10.27
C GLU A 76 2.50 12.83 -9.57
N TYR A 77 3.65 12.68 -10.23
CA TYR A 77 4.81 12.03 -9.64
C TYR A 77 5.28 12.78 -8.40
N LYS A 78 5.41 14.10 -8.51
CA LYS A 78 5.84 14.95 -7.39
C LYS A 78 4.88 14.85 -6.22
N ASN A 79 3.59 14.84 -6.49
CA ASN A 79 2.56 14.73 -5.45
C ASN A 79 2.65 13.39 -4.71
N ILE A 80 2.94 12.30 -5.42
CA ILE A 80 3.10 10.98 -4.82
C ILE A 80 4.30 10.96 -3.87
N ILE A 81 5.44 11.47 -4.33
CA ILE A 81 6.66 11.54 -3.52
C ILE A 81 6.44 12.41 -2.28
N GLU A 82 5.78 13.55 -2.44
CA GLU A 82 5.48 14.44 -1.34
C GLU A 82 4.54 13.80 -0.32
N ASP A 83 3.52 13.10 -0.79
CA ASP A 83 2.60 12.37 0.09
C ASP A 83 3.34 11.35 0.94
N MET A 84 4.24 10.58 0.33
CA MET A 84 5.03 9.60 1.05
C MET A 84 5.94 10.24 2.11
N ARG A 85 6.54 11.39 1.78
CA ARG A 85 7.38 12.12 2.74
C ARG A 85 6.57 12.61 3.92
N ASN A 86 5.42 13.20 3.66
CA ASN A 86 4.57 13.79 4.70
C ASN A 86 3.98 12.75 5.62
N LYS A 87 3.79 11.53 5.15
CA LYS A 87 3.19 10.45 5.93
C LYS A 87 4.21 9.48 6.52
N ALA A 88 5.47 9.89 6.62
CA ALA A 88 6.54 9.03 7.10
C ALA A 88 6.30 8.49 8.52
N HIS A 89 5.57 9.22 9.35
CA HIS A 89 5.30 8.85 10.74
C HIS A 89 3.92 8.21 10.95
N ILE A 90 3.11 8.10 9.91
CA ILE A 90 1.75 7.54 10.02
C ILE A 90 1.83 6.01 9.97
N LYS A 91 1.12 5.37 10.89
CA LYS A 91 1.04 3.92 10.95
C LYS A 91 0.12 3.38 9.86
N GLN A 92 -0.08 2.07 9.85
CA GLN A 92 -0.86 1.39 8.83
C GLN A 92 -2.31 1.87 8.79
N ALA A 93 -2.82 2.09 7.58
CA ALA A 93 -4.24 2.35 7.37
C ALA A 93 -5.05 1.08 7.66
N ILE A 94 -6.31 1.27 8.04
CA ILE A 94 -7.25 0.18 8.28
C ILE A 94 -8.33 0.23 7.20
N PHE A 95 -8.50 -0.87 6.50
CA PHE A 95 -9.54 -1.04 5.48
C PHE A 95 -10.66 -1.91 6.04
N VAL A 96 -11.90 -1.49 5.84
CA VAL A 96 -13.06 -2.19 6.35
C VAL A 96 -13.90 -2.69 5.18
N PHE A 97 -14.25 -3.97 5.22
CA PHE A 97 -15.07 -4.62 4.20
C PHE A 97 -16.29 -5.24 4.88
N ASP A 98 -17.39 -5.33 4.15
CA ASP A 98 -18.54 -6.07 4.61
C ASP A 98 -18.23 -7.58 4.63
N PHE A 99 -18.54 -8.26 5.72
CA PHE A 99 -18.23 -9.69 5.85
C PHE A 99 -18.98 -10.54 4.82
N LYS A 100 -20.25 -10.25 4.60
CA LYS A 100 -21.09 -11.08 3.72
C LYS A 100 -20.82 -10.83 2.24
N SER A 101 -20.79 -9.56 1.83
CA SER A 101 -20.64 -9.20 0.43
C SER A 101 -19.18 -9.07 0.00
N LYS A 102 -18.25 -8.97 0.94
CA LYS A 102 -16.82 -8.72 0.71
C LYS A 102 -16.56 -7.37 0.02
N LYS A 103 -17.54 -6.48 0.03
CA LYS A 103 -17.40 -5.16 -0.58
C LYS A 103 -16.71 -4.20 0.36
N PHE A 104 -15.89 -3.33 -0.22
CA PHE A 104 -15.20 -2.29 0.53
C PHE A 104 -16.21 -1.29 1.10
N ILE A 105 -16.04 -0.94 2.37
CA ILE A 105 -16.89 0.03 3.06
C ILE A 105 -16.15 1.34 3.25
N GLU A 106 -14.99 1.33 3.92
CA GLU A 106 -14.30 2.55 4.28
C GLU A 106 -12.83 2.28 4.63
N LYS A 107 -12.02 3.33 4.51
CA LYS A 107 -10.62 3.33 4.91
C LYS A 107 -10.42 4.32 6.05
N PHE A 108 -9.70 3.91 7.09
CA PHE A 108 -9.31 4.78 8.20
C PHE A 108 -7.79 4.92 8.23
N ASP A 109 -7.29 6.12 8.47
CA ASP A 109 -5.84 6.38 8.52
C ASP A 109 -5.25 6.04 9.89
N GLY A 110 -5.59 4.89 10.40
CA GLY A 110 -5.05 4.36 11.64
C GLY A 110 -6.10 3.66 12.47
N VAL A 111 -5.64 2.76 13.35
CA VAL A 111 -6.55 1.95 14.16
C VAL A 111 -7.31 2.80 15.19
N MET A 112 -6.71 3.88 15.68
CA MET A 112 -7.37 4.73 16.68
C MET A 112 -8.53 5.52 16.07
N ILE A 113 -8.39 5.93 14.82
CA ILE A 113 -9.47 6.60 14.10
C ILE A 113 -10.61 5.60 13.86
N ALA A 114 -10.27 4.38 13.45
CA ALA A 114 -11.26 3.32 13.26
C ALA A 114 -12.02 3.02 14.56
N GLU A 115 -11.31 2.94 15.68
CA GLU A 115 -11.92 2.73 16.99
C GLU A 115 -12.96 3.80 17.30
N LYS A 116 -12.60 5.06 17.10
CA LYS A 116 -13.48 6.19 17.40
C LYS A 116 -14.72 6.19 16.52
N GLU A 117 -14.54 5.97 15.22
CA GLU A 117 -15.64 6.04 14.26
C GLU A 117 -16.57 4.85 14.36
N LEU A 118 -16.06 3.64 14.63
CA LEU A 118 -16.83 2.42 14.66
C LEU A 118 -17.25 2.03 16.07
N ASN A 119 -16.73 2.71 17.09
CA ASN A 119 -16.97 2.40 18.48
C ASN A 119 -16.58 0.95 18.82
N ILE A 120 -15.47 0.50 18.28
CA ILE A 120 -14.89 -0.84 18.51
C ILE A 120 -13.48 -0.63 19.05
N ARG A 121 -13.13 -1.34 20.13
CA ARG A 121 -11.82 -1.18 20.75
C ARG A 121 -10.69 -1.55 19.77
N HIS A 122 -9.62 -0.73 19.75
CA HIS A 122 -8.53 -0.94 18.81
C HIS A 122 -7.83 -2.29 18.99
N GLU A 123 -7.78 -2.83 20.22
CA GLU A 123 -7.20 -4.15 20.46
C GLU A 123 -7.98 -5.22 19.73
N LYS A 124 -9.31 -5.12 19.70
CA LYS A 124 -10.17 -6.06 18.99
C LYS A 124 -9.98 -5.98 17.48
N ILE A 125 -9.83 -4.75 16.97
CA ILE A 125 -9.57 -4.54 15.53
C ILE A 125 -8.23 -5.17 15.14
N LYS A 126 -7.18 -4.93 15.91
CA LYS A 126 -5.86 -5.52 15.65
C LYS A 126 -5.91 -7.04 15.70
N TYR A 127 -6.59 -7.59 16.69
CA TYR A 127 -6.73 -9.04 16.82
C TYR A 127 -7.45 -9.64 15.59
N SER A 128 -8.51 -8.98 15.14
CA SER A 128 -9.26 -9.40 13.95
C SER A 128 -8.36 -9.43 12.71
N ILE A 129 -7.52 -8.42 12.52
CA ILE A 129 -6.60 -8.36 11.37
C ILE A 129 -5.56 -9.48 11.45
N ILE A 130 -4.93 -9.63 12.60
CA ILE A 130 -3.82 -10.60 12.78
C ILE A 130 -4.32 -12.03 12.60
N ASN A 131 -5.52 -12.33 13.08
CA ASN A 131 -6.07 -13.68 13.08
C ASN A 131 -7.03 -13.97 11.93
N ASN A 132 -7.24 -12.99 11.04
CA ASN A 132 -8.16 -13.12 9.90
C ASN A 132 -9.57 -13.53 10.32
N ILE A 133 -10.06 -12.94 11.40
CA ILE A 133 -11.38 -13.24 11.97
C ILE A 133 -12.30 -12.05 11.76
N PRO A 134 -13.53 -12.24 11.23
CA PRO A 134 -14.47 -11.12 11.11
C PRO A 134 -14.89 -10.62 12.49
N LEU A 135 -15.22 -9.34 12.57
CA LEU A 135 -15.64 -8.69 13.80
C LEU A 135 -16.83 -7.77 13.49
N ASN A 136 -17.96 -7.98 14.18
CA ASN A 136 -19.18 -7.18 14.01
C ASN A 136 -19.63 -7.09 12.54
N ASN A 137 -19.55 -8.20 11.79
CA ASN A 137 -19.88 -8.30 10.38
C ASN A 137 -18.93 -7.50 9.47
N TYR A 138 -17.76 -7.10 9.97
CA TYR A 138 -16.73 -6.45 9.19
C TYR A 138 -15.52 -7.33 9.03
N ILE A 139 -14.83 -7.18 7.89
CA ILE A 139 -13.48 -7.70 7.70
C ILE A 139 -12.55 -6.51 7.78
N PHE A 140 -11.56 -6.58 8.65
CA PHE A 140 -10.54 -5.54 8.78
C PHE A 140 -9.25 -6.01 8.13
N SER A 141 -8.59 -5.13 7.40
CA SER A 141 -7.33 -5.45 6.72
C SER A 141 -6.40 -4.25 6.71
N TYR A 142 -5.09 -4.52 6.58
CA TYR A 142 -4.10 -3.47 6.40
C TYR A 142 -3.92 -3.08 4.94
N HIS A 143 -4.64 -3.70 4.00
CA HIS A 143 -4.56 -3.38 2.59
C HIS A 143 -5.94 -3.37 1.96
N ARG A 144 -6.07 -2.61 0.86
CA ARG A 144 -7.35 -2.41 0.18
C ARG A 144 -7.85 -3.67 -0.51
N LEU A 145 -6.92 -4.46 -1.07
CA LEU A 145 -7.26 -5.67 -1.80
C LEU A 145 -6.98 -6.89 -0.93
N LEU A 146 -7.78 -7.93 -1.11
CA LEU A 146 -7.49 -9.22 -0.51
C LEU A 146 -6.26 -9.83 -1.20
N ASP A 147 -5.56 -10.71 -0.50
CA ASP A 147 -4.30 -11.26 -0.99
C ASP A 147 -4.40 -11.85 -2.40
N MET A 148 -5.52 -12.48 -2.71
CA MET A 148 -5.72 -13.09 -4.03
C MET A 148 -5.78 -12.08 -5.17
N ASP A 149 -6.01 -10.79 -4.87
CA ASP A 149 -6.11 -9.74 -5.87
C ASP A 149 -4.75 -9.16 -6.23
N LEU A 150 -3.71 -9.46 -5.46
CA LEU A 150 -2.36 -8.90 -5.64
C LEU A 150 -1.41 -9.97 -6.17
N THR A 151 -1.72 -10.51 -7.34
CA THR A 151 -0.89 -11.55 -7.96
C THR A 151 -0.04 -10.97 -9.09
N PRO A 152 1.18 -11.50 -9.31
CA PRO A 152 2.01 -11.06 -10.45
C PRO A 152 1.39 -11.50 -11.77
N LYS A 153 1.69 -10.73 -12.81
CA LYS A 153 1.31 -11.12 -14.17
C LYS A 153 2.12 -12.31 -14.63
#